data_7c0753499ef76ca392aca410f2297cde
#
_entry.id   7c0753499ef76ca392aca410f2297cde
#
_cell.length_a   1.000
_cell.length_b   1.000
_cell.length_c   1.000
_cell.angle_alpha   90.00
_cell.angle_beta   90.00
_cell.angle_gamma   90.00
#
_symmetry.space_group_name_H-M   'P 1'
#
loop_
_entity.id
_entity.type
_entity.pdbx_description
1 polymer ?
#
loop_
_entity_poly.entity_id
_entity_poly.type
_entity_poly.pdbx_seq_one_letter_code
_entity_poly.pdbx_strand_id
1 'polypeptide(L)'
;LEQAYGATESCCMSVLLPEDHRDCAKGILDKKVLNSAGRPLPMVKVRIITEKGYETNGQACGEIEIKSPFLCSESMSVPGTRTEDGYYPTGDIGYMDEKGFLYLVGRKHDMIISGGENIYPKEVEDCIASLKQDVKQVCVLGMPDPVWGEQVTACIVLKEDSKLTEDDIVAWCKKHIASYKKPRKVIFFSQLPENANGKVSRILLKDQIQKGEIRS
;
A
#
# COMPACT_ATOMS: atom_id res chain seq x y z
N LEU A 1 1.54 -2.79 22.00
CA LEU A 1 1.87 -3.07 20.61
C LEU A 1 2.85 -2.00 20.12
N GLU A 2 3.80 -2.38 19.31
CA GLU A 2 4.75 -1.50 18.62
C GLU A 2 4.73 -1.87 17.14
N GLN A 3 4.66 -0.87 16.27
CA GLN A 3 4.69 -1.09 14.82
C GLN A 3 5.90 -0.39 14.26
N ALA A 4 6.69 -1.12 13.45
CA ALA A 4 7.88 -0.60 12.79
C ALA A 4 7.67 -0.64 11.28
N TYR A 5 8.10 0.41 10.59
CA TYR A 5 8.21 0.47 9.14
C TYR A 5 9.66 0.58 8.74
N GLY A 6 10.03 -0.19 7.74
CA GLY A 6 11.39 -0.23 7.22
C GLY A 6 11.54 -1.17 6.03
N ALA A 7 12.72 -1.20 5.47
CA ALA A 7 13.10 -2.08 4.39
C ALA A 7 14.45 -2.74 4.69
N THR A 8 14.82 -3.77 3.95
CA THR A 8 16.12 -4.45 4.09
C THR A 8 17.28 -3.46 3.91
N GLU A 9 17.12 -2.51 2.99
CA GLU A 9 18.11 -1.51 2.64
C GLU A 9 18.28 -0.41 3.68
N SER A 10 17.29 -0.21 4.56
CA SER A 10 17.22 0.94 5.47
C SER A 10 17.03 0.58 6.94
N CYS A 11 16.88 -0.72 7.25
CA CYS A 11 16.44 -1.17 8.57
C CYS A 11 15.12 -0.50 8.99
N CYS A 12 14.97 -0.15 10.27
CA CYS A 12 13.80 0.55 10.79
C CYS A 12 13.88 2.05 10.46
N MET A 13 12.86 2.60 9.84
CA MET A 13 12.77 4.00 9.46
C MET A 13 11.84 4.80 10.37
N SER A 14 10.71 4.23 10.72
CA SER A 14 9.73 4.88 11.61
C SER A 14 9.06 3.86 12.53
N VAL A 15 8.53 4.35 13.64
CA VAL A 15 7.92 3.52 14.68
C VAL A 15 6.66 4.20 15.20
N LEU A 16 5.59 3.42 15.34
CA LEU A 16 4.40 3.77 16.13
C LEU A 16 4.57 3.16 17.52
N LEU A 17 4.76 4.02 18.51
CA LEU A 17 5.12 3.61 19.86
C LEU A 17 3.89 3.13 20.67
N PRO A 18 4.10 2.32 21.72
CA PRO A 18 3.03 1.93 22.64
C PRO A 18 2.32 3.13 23.29
N GLU A 19 2.99 4.27 23.41
CA GLU A 19 2.42 5.53 23.90
C GLU A 19 1.40 6.10 22.95
N ASP A 20 1.69 6.09 21.64
CA ASP A 20 0.75 6.56 20.62
C ASP A 20 -0.55 5.74 20.64
N HIS A 21 -0.44 4.41 20.85
CA HIS A 21 -1.61 3.55 21.02
C HIS A 21 -2.43 3.91 22.26
N ARG A 22 -1.76 4.17 23.41
CA ARG A 22 -2.43 4.58 24.63
C ARG A 22 -3.12 5.95 24.48
N ASP A 23 -2.48 6.87 23.80
CA ASP A 23 -3.01 8.22 23.58
C ASP A 23 -4.19 8.20 22.59
N CYS A 24 -4.18 7.34 21.59
CA CYS A 24 -5.36 7.08 20.76
C CYS A 24 -6.52 6.49 21.56
N ALA A 25 -6.23 5.54 22.47
CA ALA A 25 -7.25 4.93 23.33
C ALA A 25 -7.87 5.93 24.32
N LYS A 26 -7.10 6.92 24.78
CA LYS A 26 -7.56 8.00 25.66
C LYS A 26 -8.22 9.18 24.91
N GLY A 27 -8.23 9.16 23.58
CA GLY A 27 -8.75 10.25 22.75
C GLY A 27 -7.86 11.49 22.70
N ILE A 28 -6.59 11.38 23.11
CA ILE A 28 -5.58 12.46 23.02
C ILE A 28 -5.09 12.58 21.57
N LEU A 29 -4.90 11.45 20.90
CA LEU A 29 -4.60 11.35 19.47
C LEU A 29 -5.82 10.82 18.71
N ASP A 30 -5.96 11.24 17.47
CA ASP A 30 -6.96 10.70 16.55
C ASP A 30 -6.68 9.20 16.28
N LYS A 31 -7.74 8.39 16.23
CA LYS A 31 -7.63 6.96 15.94
C LYS A 31 -7.01 6.65 14.58
N LYS A 32 -7.05 7.59 13.61
CA LYS A 32 -6.38 7.45 12.33
C LYS A 32 -4.87 7.23 12.47
N VAL A 33 -4.25 7.70 13.56
CA VAL A 33 -2.82 7.51 13.86
C VAL A 33 -2.46 6.02 13.94
N LEU A 34 -3.39 5.16 14.34
CA LEU A 34 -3.19 3.71 14.37
C LEU A 34 -2.98 3.09 12.99
N ASN A 35 -3.34 3.81 11.92
CA ASN A 35 -3.11 3.40 10.53
C ASN A 35 -1.79 3.96 9.96
N SER A 36 -1.05 4.75 10.76
CA SER A 36 0.24 5.29 10.34
C SER A 36 1.37 4.27 10.52
N ALA A 37 2.47 4.51 9.83
CA ALA A 37 3.75 3.85 10.08
C ALA A 37 4.52 4.43 11.27
N GLY A 38 3.89 5.32 12.07
CA GLY A 38 4.49 6.01 13.18
C GLY A 38 5.31 7.23 12.77
N ARG A 39 6.20 7.68 13.68
CA ARG A 39 7.10 8.81 13.42
C ARG A 39 8.48 8.32 13.02
N PRO A 40 9.20 9.04 12.14
CA PRO A 40 10.59 8.75 11.82
C PRO A 40 11.46 8.69 13.09
N LEU A 41 12.41 7.76 13.10
CA LEU A 41 13.41 7.71 14.17
C LEU A 41 14.27 8.99 14.17
N PRO A 42 14.85 9.42 15.30
CA PRO A 42 15.57 10.69 15.42
C PRO A 42 16.70 10.90 14.40
N MET A 43 17.31 9.82 13.91
CA MET A 43 18.40 9.87 12.93
C MET A 43 17.93 9.69 11.48
N VAL A 44 16.63 9.54 11.26
CA VAL A 44 16.04 9.34 9.93
C VAL A 44 15.40 10.64 9.46
N LYS A 45 15.87 11.18 8.34
CA LYS A 45 15.22 12.28 7.64
C LYS A 45 14.32 11.71 6.58
N VAL A 46 13.07 12.18 6.55
CA VAL A 46 12.06 11.81 5.56
C VAL A 46 11.67 13.03 4.77
N ARG A 47 11.51 12.87 3.46
CA ARG A 47 10.86 13.85 2.59
C ARG A 47 9.89 13.14 1.64
N ILE A 48 8.88 13.86 1.22
CA ILE A 48 7.85 13.38 0.28
C ILE A 48 8.06 14.11 -1.03
N ILE A 49 8.33 13.38 -2.11
CA ILE A 49 8.55 13.94 -3.44
C ILE A 49 7.20 14.04 -4.15
N THR A 50 6.77 15.27 -4.38
CA THR A 50 5.53 15.59 -5.10
C THR A 50 5.84 16.22 -6.45
N GLU A 51 4.85 16.42 -7.29
CA GLU A 51 4.99 17.15 -8.57
C GLU A 51 5.47 18.61 -8.37
N LYS A 52 5.25 19.18 -7.18
CA LYS A 52 5.65 20.55 -6.83
C LYS A 52 7.03 20.66 -6.17
N GLY A 53 7.71 19.54 -6.01
CA GLY A 53 8.97 19.43 -5.29
C GLY A 53 8.88 18.52 -4.08
N TYR A 54 9.73 18.73 -3.07
CA TYR A 54 9.70 17.90 -1.86
C TYR A 54 9.04 18.63 -0.69
N GLU A 55 8.36 17.86 0.16
CA GLU A 55 7.75 18.31 1.41
C GLU A 55 8.24 17.45 2.57
N THR A 56 8.34 18.04 3.76
CA THR A 56 8.75 17.33 4.98
C THR A 56 7.59 17.12 5.95
N ASN A 57 6.52 17.89 5.78
CA ASN A 57 5.28 17.79 6.54
C ASN A 57 4.16 18.40 5.69
N GLY A 58 2.98 17.84 5.79
CA GLY A 58 1.82 18.23 5.00
C GLY A 58 1.04 17.02 4.53
N GLN A 59 -0.11 17.25 3.90
CA GLN A 59 -0.96 16.15 3.41
C GLN A 59 -0.70 15.80 1.93
N ALA A 60 0.32 16.43 1.32
CA ALA A 60 0.65 16.11 -0.06
C ALA A 60 1.23 14.70 -0.15
N CYS A 61 0.61 13.90 -1.03
CA CYS A 61 1.01 12.52 -1.26
C CYS A 61 2.09 12.47 -2.34
N GLY A 62 3.14 11.68 -2.11
CA GLY A 62 4.24 11.53 -3.05
C GLY A 62 5.15 10.37 -2.69
N GLU A 63 6.24 10.21 -3.44
CA GLU A 63 7.24 9.19 -3.16
C GLU A 63 8.00 9.51 -1.88
N ILE A 64 8.12 8.51 -1.01
CA ILE A 64 8.87 8.64 0.24
C ILE A 64 10.34 8.45 -0.06
N GLU A 65 11.14 9.45 0.27
CA GLU A 65 12.59 9.35 0.28
C GLU A 65 13.14 9.53 1.69
N ILE A 66 14.17 8.77 2.01
CA ILE A 66 14.77 8.75 3.33
C ILE A 66 16.29 8.98 3.26
N LYS A 67 16.81 9.64 4.29
CA LYS A 67 18.26 9.73 4.55
C LYS A 67 18.53 9.28 5.98
N SER A 68 19.40 8.29 6.12
CA SER A 68 19.67 7.65 7.41
C SER A 68 21.11 7.13 7.45
N PRO A 69 21.79 7.15 8.60
CA PRO A 69 23.08 6.50 8.77
C PRO A 69 22.98 4.96 8.69
N PHE A 70 21.78 4.39 8.77
CA PHE A 70 21.52 2.95 8.71
C PHE A 70 21.24 2.44 7.29
N LEU A 71 21.28 3.30 6.28
CA LEU A 71 21.15 2.86 4.89
C LEU A 71 22.33 1.95 4.54
N CYS A 72 22.03 0.82 3.91
CA CYS A 72 23.04 -0.09 3.38
C CYS A 72 24.06 0.68 2.52
N SER A 73 25.32 0.23 2.54
CA SER A 73 26.35 0.79 1.66
C SER A 73 25.94 0.63 0.19
N GLU A 74 26.42 1.51 -0.69
CA GLU A 74 26.12 1.45 -2.14
C GLU A 74 26.54 0.12 -2.79
N SER A 75 27.47 -0.61 -2.17
CA SER A 75 27.90 -1.92 -2.64
C SER A 75 26.84 -3.03 -2.41
N MET A 76 25.88 -2.81 -1.52
CA MET A 76 24.78 -3.75 -1.24
C MET A 76 23.44 -3.30 -1.82
N SER A 77 23.32 -2.04 -2.22
CA SER A 77 22.18 -1.48 -2.96
C SER A 77 22.49 -1.46 -4.46
N VAL A 78 21.46 -1.42 -5.28
CA VAL A 78 21.64 -1.22 -6.73
C VAL A 78 22.39 0.10 -6.95
N PRO A 79 23.50 0.13 -7.68
CA PRO A 79 24.24 1.37 -7.93
C PRO A 79 23.34 2.45 -8.55
N GLY A 80 23.46 3.70 -8.08
CA GLY A 80 22.69 4.83 -8.59
C GLY A 80 21.27 4.97 -8.01
N THR A 81 20.93 4.22 -6.95
CA THR A 81 19.61 4.35 -6.29
C THR A 81 19.51 5.52 -5.34
N ARG A 82 20.63 6.17 -4.96
CA ARG A 82 20.59 7.37 -4.11
C ARG A 82 20.57 8.63 -4.94
N THR A 83 19.87 9.65 -4.44
CA THR A 83 19.92 11.00 -5.00
C THR A 83 21.29 11.63 -4.73
N GLU A 84 21.65 12.68 -5.47
CA GLU A 84 22.93 13.40 -5.30
C GLU A 84 23.13 13.94 -3.88
N ASP A 85 22.06 14.32 -3.20
CA ASP A 85 22.05 14.78 -1.81
C ASP A 85 21.94 13.65 -0.78
N GLY A 86 22.02 12.37 -1.22
CA GLY A 86 22.16 11.18 -0.39
C GLY A 86 20.86 10.63 0.18
N TYR A 87 19.70 10.99 -0.37
CA TYR A 87 18.44 10.34 -0.05
C TYR A 87 18.26 9.05 -0.85
N TYR A 88 17.55 8.10 -0.26
CA TYR A 88 17.18 6.83 -0.86
C TYR A 88 15.68 6.81 -1.16
N PRO A 89 15.28 6.67 -2.44
CA PRO A 89 13.87 6.49 -2.82
C PRO A 89 13.42 5.10 -2.38
N THR A 90 12.41 5.05 -1.51
CA THR A 90 11.92 3.78 -0.97
C THR A 90 11.04 2.99 -1.94
N GLY A 91 10.55 3.66 -2.97
CA GLY A 91 9.51 3.15 -3.87
C GLY A 91 8.13 3.09 -3.21
N ASP A 92 7.99 3.52 -1.96
CA ASP A 92 6.71 3.67 -1.29
C ASP A 92 6.14 5.07 -1.52
N ILE A 93 4.83 5.14 -1.64
CA ILE A 93 4.05 6.37 -1.75
C ILE A 93 3.37 6.63 -0.41
N GLY A 94 3.41 7.88 0.03
CA GLY A 94 2.79 8.26 1.29
C GLY A 94 2.78 9.76 1.52
N TYR A 95 2.39 10.14 2.72
CA TYR A 95 2.40 11.52 3.19
C TYR A 95 2.74 11.56 4.68
N MET A 96 3.14 12.71 5.18
CA MET A 96 3.40 12.94 6.59
C MET A 96 2.44 14.02 7.11
N ASP A 97 1.75 13.77 8.23
CA ASP A 97 0.85 14.75 8.81
C ASP A 97 1.62 15.83 9.61
N GLU A 98 0.91 16.87 10.02
CA GLU A 98 1.45 17.99 10.81
C GLU A 98 2.06 17.56 12.15
N LYS A 99 1.66 16.38 12.66
CA LYS A 99 2.20 15.79 13.90
C LYS A 99 3.41 14.88 13.65
N GLY A 100 3.85 14.77 12.38
CA GLY A 100 5.00 13.98 11.96
C GLY A 100 4.73 12.47 11.84
N PHE A 101 3.48 12.03 11.80
CA PHE A 101 3.14 10.65 11.53
C PHE A 101 3.19 10.38 10.02
N LEU A 102 3.89 9.31 9.64
CA LEU A 102 4.03 8.85 8.27
C LEU A 102 2.90 7.88 7.91
N TYR A 103 2.19 8.14 6.82
CA TYR A 103 1.12 7.29 6.31
C TYR A 103 1.51 6.71 4.96
N LEU A 104 1.44 5.39 4.84
CA LEU A 104 1.72 4.68 3.60
C LEU A 104 0.44 4.51 2.78
N VAL A 105 0.47 4.93 1.53
CA VAL A 105 -0.65 4.84 0.59
C VAL A 105 -0.50 3.64 -0.33
N GLY A 106 0.74 3.30 -0.72
CA GLY A 106 1.02 2.15 -1.58
C GLY A 106 2.45 2.11 -2.08
N ARG A 107 2.69 1.28 -3.10
CA ARG A 107 3.96 1.18 -3.82
C ARG A 107 3.86 1.90 -5.16
N LYS A 108 4.90 2.62 -5.55
CA LYS A 108 4.99 3.32 -6.84
C LYS A 108 4.80 2.37 -8.02
N HIS A 109 5.44 1.20 -7.95
CA HIS A 109 5.38 0.18 -9.01
C HIS A 109 4.07 -0.62 -9.04
N ASP A 110 3.28 -0.59 -7.97
CA ASP A 110 1.99 -1.26 -7.90
C ASP A 110 0.82 -0.34 -8.31
N MET A 111 1.10 0.96 -8.50
CA MET A 111 0.08 1.94 -8.88
C MET A 111 -0.56 1.56 -10.21
N ILE A 112 -1.88 1.56 -10.23
CA ILE A 112 -2.70 1.24 -11.40
C ILE A 112 -3.07 2.55 -12.09
N ILE A 113 -2.81 2.65 -13.39
CA ILE A 113 -3.22 3.81 -14.20
C ILE A 113 -4.46 3.42 -15.01
N SER A 114 -5.62 3.80 -14.51
CA SER A 114 -6.91 3.46 -15.11
C SER A 114 -7.66 4.71 -15.55
N GLY A 115 -7.83 4.87 -16.85
CA GLY A 115 -8.53 6.04 -17.42
C GLY A 115 -7.85 7.38 -17.11
N GLY A 116 -6.53 7.38 -16.94
CA GLY A 116 -5.74 8.57 -16.59
C GLY A 116 -5.68 8.88 -15.08
N GLU A 117 -6.34 8.08 -14.26
CA GLU A 117 -6.34 8.24 -12.80
C GLU A 117 -5.34 7.29 -12.13
N ASN A 118 -4.63 7.79 -11.13
CA ASN A 118 -3.70 7.03 -10.31
C ASN A 118 -4.45 6.33 -9.17
N ILE A 119 -4.47 5.00 -9.18
CA ILE A 119 -5.17 4.19 -8.18
C ILE A 119 -4.15 3.33 -7.44
N TYR A 120 -4.11 3.49 -6.14
CA TYR A 120 -3.25 2.66 -5.29
C TYR A 120 -4.01 1.42 -4.83
N PRO A 121 -3.51 0.21 -5.14
CA PRO A 121 -4.18 -1.05 -4.80
C PRO A 121 -4.60 -1.15 -3.34
N LYS A 122 -3.72 -0.69 -2.43
CA LYS A 122 -3.95 -0.75 -0.99
C LYS A 122 -5.26 -0.09 -0.55
N GLU A 123 -5.64 1.04 -1.11
CA GLU A 123 -6.90 1.72 -0.75
C GLU A 123 -8.12 0.85 -1.10
N VAL A 124 -8.07 0.18 -2.23
CA VAL A 124 -9.13 -0.74 -2.67
C VAL A 124 -9.11 -2.02 -1.85
N GLU A 125 -7.91 -2.55 -1.57
CA GLU A 125 -7.70 -3.72 -0.71
C GLU A 125 -8.24 -3.48 0.70
N ASP A 126 -7.93 -2.35 1.32
CA ASP A 126 -8.40 -1.98 2.66
C ASP A 126 -9.93 -1.83 2.70
N CYS A 127 -10.51 -1.26 1.63
CA CYS A 127 -11.97 -1.16 1.49
C CYS A 127 -12.62 -2.55 1.45
N ILE A 128 -12.12 -3.46 0.63
CA ILE A 128 -12.65 -4.84 0.50
C ILE A 128 -12.38 -5.63 1.78
N ALA A 129 -11.19 -5.52 2.37
CA ALA A 129 -10.83 -6.20 3.60
C ALA A 129 -11.66 -5.75 4.82
N SER A 130 -12.34 -4.59 4.73
CA SER A 130 -13.29 -4.16 5.78
C SER A 130 -14.50 -5.09 5.91
N LEU A 131 -14.79 -5.91 4.90
CA LEU A 131 -15.78 -7.00 4.92
C LEU A 131 -15.25 -8.22 5.69
N LYS A 132 -14.86 -8.00 6.94
CA LYS A 132 -14.15 -8.97 7.80
C LYS A 132 -14.88 -10.29 8.03
N GLN A 133 -16.20 -10.34 7.87
CA GLN A 133 -16.98 -11.57 8.05
C GLN A 133 -16.83 -12.50 6.85
N ASP A 134 -16.64 -11.97 5.66
CA ASP A 134 -16.71 -12.65 4.39
C ASP A 134 -15.37 -12.80 3.68
N VAL A 135 -14.49 -11.80 3.77
CA VAL A 135 -13.23 -11.78 3.05
C VAL A 135 -12.11 -12.34 3.93
N LYS A 136 -11.40 -13.34 3.41
CA LYS A 136 -10.22 -13.95 4.04
C LYS A 136 -8.93 -13.25 3.57
N GLN A 137 -8.79 -13.08 2.26
CA GLN A 137 -7.64 -12.40 1.64
C GLN A 137 -8.10 -11.60 0.43
N VAL A 138 -7.40 -10.52 0.13
CA VAL A 138 -7.61 -9.71 -1.06
C VAL A 138 -6.28 -9.21 -1.60
N CYS A 139 -6.16 -9.19 -2.92
CA CYS A 139 -5.08 -8.56 -3.66
C CYS A 139 -5.65 -7.83 -4.86
N VAL A 140 -5.32 -6.57 -5.02
CA VAL A 140 -5.77 -5.74 -6.13
C VAL A 140 -4.60 -5.43 -7.06
N LEU A 141 -4.84 -5.53 -8.36
CA LEU A 141 -3.81 -5.28 -9.38
C LEU A 141 -4.42 -4.68 -10.65
N GLY A 142 -3.59 -3.98 -11.42
CA GLY A 142 -3.95 -3.50 -12.75
C GLY A 142 -3.74 -4.61 -13.79
N MET A 143 -4.79 -4.92 -14.54
CA MET A 143 -4.72 -5.80 -15.70
C MET A 143 -4.86 -4.97 -16.97
N PRO A 144 -4.13 -5.29 -18.05
CA PRO A 144 -4.25 -4.59 -19.32
C PRO A 144 -5.69 -4.52 -19.80
N ASP A 145 -6.13 -3.33 -20.25
CA ASP A 145 -7.47 -3.09 -20.74
C ASP A 145 -7.42 -2.12 -21.94
N PRO A 146 -8.07 -2.44 -23.07
CA PRO A 146 -7.98 -1.63 -24.28
C PRO A 146 -8.64 -0.25 -24.17
N VAL A 147 -9.56 -0.05 -23.23
CA VAL A 147 -10.30 1.21 -23.03
C VAL A 147 -9.66 2.05 -21.95
N TRP A 148 -9.23 1.41 -20.86
CA TRP A 148 -8.79 2.10 -19.65
C TRP A 148 -7.26 2.12 -19.49
N GLY A 149 -6.49 1.48 -20.40
CA GLY A 149 -5.07 1.20 -20.23
C GLY A 149 -4.87 0.05 -19.25
N GLU A 150 -5.25 0.26 -18.00
CA GLU A 150 -5.37 -0.80 -17.00
C GLU A 150 -6.76 -0.79 -16.36
N GLN A 151 -7.31 -1.96 -16.10
CA GLN A 151 -8.50 -2.13 -15.27
C GLN A 151 -8.16 -2.59 -13.87
N VAL A 152 -8.81 -2.01 -12.88
CA VAL A 152 -8.69 -2.43 -11.49
C VAL A 152 -9.33 -3.81 -11.33
N THR A 153 -8.50 -4.80 -11.01
CA THR A 153 -8.94 -6.19 -10.81
C THR A 153 -8.72 -6.61 -9.37
N ALA A 154 -9.78 -7.02 -8.69
CA ALA A 154 -9.73 -7.52 -7.32
C ALA A 154 -9.72 -9.05 -7.33
N CYS A 155 -8.69 -9.65 -6.74
CA CYS A 155 -8.54 -11.09 -6.54
C CYS A 155 -8.81 -11.38 -5.06
N ILE A 156 -9.82 -12.19 -4.78
CA ILE A 156 -10.38 -12.35 -3.44
C ILE A 156 -10.46 -13.83 -3.08
N VAL A 157 -10.06 -14.15 -1.85
CA VAL A 157 -10.36 -15.42 -1.20
C VAL A 157 -11.46 -15.13 -0.19
N LEU A 158 -12.60 -15.78 -0.37
CA LEU A 158 -13.73 -15.71 0.57
C LEU A 158 -13.51 -16.68 1.72
N LYS A 159 -14.20 -16.44 2.84
CA LYS A 159 -14.35 -17.41 3.91
C LYS A 159 -15.39 -18.47 3.52
N GLU A 160 -15.35 -19.65 4.16
CA GLU A 160 -16.14 -20.83 3.78
C GLU A 160 -17.66 -20.58 3.73
N ASP A 161 -18.18 -19.75 4.63
CA ASP A 161 -19.62 -19.47 4.71
C ASP A 161 -20.06 -18.23 3.93
N SER A 162 -19.14 -17.54 3.25
CA SER A 162 -19.46 -16.31 2.54
C SER A 162 -20.22 -16.59 1.24
N LYS A 163 -21.24 -15.77 0.99
CA LYS A 163 -22.06 -15.79 -0.23
C LYS A 163 -21.90 -14.50 -1.05
N LEU A 164 -20.85 -13.70 -0.77
CA LEU A 164 -20.61 -12.48 -1.53
C LEU A 164 -20.37 -12.77 -3.00
N THR A 165 -21.04 -11.98 -3.82
CA THR A 165 -20.89 -11.97 -5.28
C THR A 165 -19.93 -10.88 -5.73
N GLU A 166 -19.56 -10.91 -7.01
CA GLU A 166 -18.76 -9.83 -7.63
C GLU A 166 -19.49 -8.48 -7.52
N ASP A 167 -20.82 -8.48 -7.76
CA ASP A 167 -21.64 -7.28 -7.70
C ASP A 167 -21.68 -6.68 -6.29
N ASP A 168 -21.72 -7.51 -5.25
CA ASP A 168 -21.68 -7.05 -3.85
C ASP A 168 -20.37 -6.33 -3.54
N ILE A 169 -19.24 -6.88 -3.99
CA ILE A 169 -17.91 -6.28 -3.81
C ILE A 169 -17.82 -4.93 -4.54
N VAL A 170 -18.28 -4.87 -5.79
CA VAL A 170 -18.29 -3.63 -6.60
C VAL A 170 -19.20 -2.58 -5.97
N ALA A 171 -20.40 -2.97 -5.50
CA ALA A 171 -21.34 -2.09 -4.84
C ALA A 171 -20.77 -1.55 -3.52
N TRP A 172 -20.11 -2.42 -2.73
CA TRP A 172 -19.42 -2.02 -1.51
C TRP A 172 -18.36 -0.96 -1.77
N CYS A 173 -17.45 -1.23 -2.71
CA CYS A 173 -16.39 -0.28 -3.07
C CYS A 173 -16.98 1.06 -3.57
N LYS A 174 -18.01 1.01 -4.44
CA LYS A 174 -18.67 2.21 -4.96
C LYS A 174 -19.24 3.11 -3.86
N LYS A 175 -19.64 2.52 -2.73
CA LYS A 175 -20.19 3.24 -1.58
C LYS A 175 -19.11 3.85 -0.67
N HIS A 176 -17.92 3.24 -0.58
CA HIS A 176 -16.92 3.58 0.43
C HIS A 176 -15.67 4.26 -0.09
N ILE A 177 -15.37 4.13 -1.40
CA ILE A 177 -14.25 4.81 -2.04
C ILE A 177 -14.72 5.53 -3.30
N ALA A 178 -13.87 6.39 -3.86
CA ALA A 178 -14.19 7.11 -5.09
C ALA A 178 -14.56 6.13 -6.23
N SER A 179 -15.64 6.42 -6.95
CA SER A 179 -16.24 5.47 -7.90
C SER A 179 -15.31 4.99 -9.01
N TYR A 180 -14.30 5.80 -9.40
CA TYR A 180 -13.33 5.42 -10.41
C TYR A 180 -12.31 4.37 -9.88
N LYS A 181 -12.14 4.25 -8.55
CA LYS A 181 -11.24 3.30 -7.90
C LYS A 181 -11.85 1.90 -7.72
N LYS A 182 -13.17 1.77 -7.84
CA LYS A 182 -13.82 0.46 -7.65
C LYS A 182 -13.29 -0.58 -8.63
N PRO A 183 -13.23 -1.86 -8.26
CA PRO A 183 -12.90 -2.93 -9.18
C PRO A 183 -13.83 -2.93 -10.40
N ARG A 184 -13.27 -3.14 -11.58
CA ARG A 184 -14.01 -3.41 -12.82
C ARG A 184 -14.14 -4.92 -13.06
N LYS A 185 -13.23 -5.68 -12.45
CA LYS A 185 -13.25 -7.13 -12.47
C LYS A 185 -12.98 -7.66 -11.07
N VAL A 186 -13.76 -8.64 -10.66
CA VAL A 186 -13.56 -9.39 -9.43
C VAL A 186 -13.33 -10.84 -9.81
N ILE A 187 -12.36 -11.49 -9.18
CA ILE A 187 -12.04 -12.90 -9.42
C ILE A 187 -11.90 -13.56 -8.05
N PHE A 188 -12.67 -14.61 -7.83
CA PHE A 188 -12.55 -15.40 -6.62
C PHE A 188 -11.52 -16.52 -6.82
N PHE A 189 -10.73 -16.74 -5.78
CA PHE A 189 -9.68 -17.75 -5.72
C PHE A 189 -9.89 -18.62 -4.47
N SER A 190 -9.51 -19.88 -4.57
CA SER A 190 -9.41 -20.75 -3.38
C SER A 190 -8.20 -20.35 -2.52
N GLN A 191 -7.11 -19.89 -3.15
CA GLN A 191 -5.89 -19.40 -2.51
C GLN A 191 -5.15 -18.46 -3.45
N LEU A 192 -4.62 -17.35 -2.91
CA LEU A 192 -3.73 -16.47 -3.65
C LEU A 192 -2.30 -17.02 -3.68
N PRO A 193 -1.56 -16.87 -4.80
CA PRO A 193 -0.17 -17.32 -4.88
C PRO A 193 0.73 -16.47 -3.98
N GLU A 194 1.62 -17.14 -3.24
CA GLU A 194 2.55 -16.52 -2.33
C GLU A 194 3.99 -16.63 -2.85
N ASN A 195 4.82 -15.66 -2.48
CA ASN A 195 6.26 -15.72 -2.69
C ASN A 195 6.94 -16.57 -1.60
N ALA A 196 8.27 -16.74 -1.71
CA ALA A 196 9.06 -17.50 -0.74
C ALA A 196 8.97 -16.98 0.71
N ASN A 197 8.53 -15.76 0.91
CA ASN A 197 8.38 -15.13 2.22
C ASN A 197 6.93 -15.20 2.76
N GLY A 198 6.04 -15.96 2.11
CA GLY A 198 4.62 -16.08 2.52
C GLY A 198 3.77 -14.84 2.22
N LYS A 199 4.25 -13.92 1.38
CA LYS A 199 3.47 -12.76 0.95
C LYS A 199 2.84 -13.01 -0.42
N VAL A 200 1.60 -12.53 -0.63
CA VAL A 200 0.92 -12.60 -1.92
C VAL A 200 1.79 -11.99 -3.02
N SER A 201 2.02 -12.76 -4.08
CA SER A 201 2.82 -12.36 -5.24
C SER A 201 1.94 -11.81 -6.36
N ARG A 202 1.91 -10.48 -6.53
CA ARG A 202 1.18 -9.84 -7.63
C ARG A 202 1.67 -10.29 -9.01
N ILE A 203 2.97 -10.58 -9.14
CA ILE A 203 3.58 -11.04 -10.39
C ILE A 203 3.01 -12.40 -10.80
N LEU A 204 3.04 -13.38 -9.88
CA LEU A 204 2.49 -14.71 -10.14
C LEU A 204 0.98 -14.65 -10.39
N LEU A 205 0.27 -13.81 -9.65
CA LEU A 205 -1.17 -13.64 -9.79
C LEU A 205 -1.54 -13.06 -11.17
N LYS A 206 -0.79 -12.05 -11.64
CA LYS A 206 -0.93 -11.48 -12.99
C LYS A 206 -0.72 -12.54 -14.08
N ASP A 207 0.33 -13.33 -13.95
CA ASP A 207 0.68 -14.42 -14.88
C ASP A 207 -0.43 -15.49 -14.93
N GLN A 208 -0.91 -15.95 -13.78
CA GLN A 208 -2.02 -16.91 -13.70
C GLN A 208 -3.30 -16.41 -14.38
N ILE A 209 -3.66 -15.15 -14.15
CA ILE A 209 -4.85 -14.54 -14.75
C ILE A 209 -4.70 -14.45 -16.27
N GLN A 210 -3.51 -14.06 -16.77
CA GLN A 210 -3.24 -13.96 -18.20
C GLN A 210 -3.25 -15.31 -18.91
N LYS A 211 -2.80 -16.36 -18.25
CA LYS A 211 -2.82 -17.74 -18.76
C LYS A 211 -4.18 -18.44 -18.63
N GLY A 212 -5.14 -17.83 -17.92
CA GLY A 212 -6.44 -18.45 -17.63
C GLY A 212 -6.35 -19.59 -16.60
N GLU A 213 -5.27 -19.67 -15.84
CA GLU A 213 -5.01 -20.70 -14.81
C GLU A 213 -5.66 -20.30 -13.46
N ILE A 214 -6.92 -19.86 -13.50
CA ILE A 214 -7.64 -19.43 -12.32
C ILE A 214 -8.18 -20.68 -11.62
N ARG A 215 -7.63 -21.03 -10.47
CA ARG A 215 -8.16 -22.07 -9.60
C ARG A 215 -9.24 -21.45 -8.69
N SER A 216 -10.49 -21.59 -9.13
CA SER A 216 -11.68 -21.28 -8.32
C SER A 216 -11.91 -22.33 -7.24
#